data_e8fdaed642d4ffb54f43e8d76274d2d1
#
_entry.id   e8fdaed642d4ffb54f43e8d76274d2d1
#
_cell.length_a   1.000
_cell.length_b   1.000
_cell.length_c   1.000
_cell.angle_alpha   90.00
_cell.angle_beta   90.00
_cell.angle_gamma   90.00
#
_symmetry.space_group_name_H-M   'P 1'
#
loop_
_entity.id
_entity.type
_entity.pdbx_description
1 polymer ?
#
loop_
_entity_poly.entity_id
_entity_poly.type
_entity_poly.pdbx_seq_one_letter_code
_entity_poly.pdbx_strand_id
1 'polypeptide(L)'
;MSGKQARFYQTETVNLVEQAIIAEGKRRILVVLPTGAGKTLTSRLILSSETLKAYLGVSNRKIRVLFLANNNRLLHQAAEEYAGDDNIEIILQSTFSDIPDSVIEAGWDITVLDEAHHEAMASIQYRLETITSAPVIGLTATPVRADGLMLKFDKILAPLSRTQAVDLGYLAKTYLNTVVDVGGADKTAILTEVFKEFRDQIGQTLLFVRTKEEARKMASILQDMGLSSVALLDQSDDEVNTLLKRFEDKEIQIVVNCNRISEGVDVKGCECVILGRQYGSYAQINQVIGRAARPDSDCNVWQLANPLKKNLDAMDVVGQPEKHSLLWKEEGNWVNQD
;
A
#
# COMPACT_ATOMS: atom_id res chain seq x y z
N MET A 1 13.88 -14.77 -16.28
CA MET A 1 14.19 -14.11 -15.01
C MET A 1 14.26 -12.61 -15.27
N SER A 2 13.32 -11.80 -14.81
CA SER A 2 13.44 -10.34 -14.88
C SER A 2 14.49 -9.94 -13.84
N GLY A 3 15.68 -9.55 -14.28
CA GLY A 3 16.79 -9.19 -13.41
C GLY A 3 16.57 -7.87 -12.67
N LYS A 4 15.58 -7.84 -11.77
CA LYS A 4 15.44 -6.73 -10.83
C LYS A 4 16.65 -6.74 -9.92
N GLN A 5 17.54 -5.77 -10.05
CA GLN A 5 18.70 -5.61 -9.17
C GLN A 5 18.20 -5.19 -7.78
N ALA A 6 18.73 -5.88 -6.74
CA ALA A 6 18.43 -5.50 -5.36
C ALA A 6 18.95 -4.08 -5.07
N ARG A 7 18.15 -3.27 -4.41
CA ARG A 7 18.54 -1.95 -3.93
C ARG A 7 19.30 -2.09 -2.61
N PHE A 8 20.15 -1.12 -2.27
CA PHE A 8 21.00 -1.21 -1.08
C PHE A 8 20.22 -1.48 0.22
N TYR A 9 19.09 -0.80 0.43
CA TYR A 9 18.25 -1.00 1.63
C TYR A 9 17.64 -2.40 1.71
N GLN A 10 17.41 -3.06 0.57
CA GLN A 10 16.92 -4.44 0.54
C GLN A 10 18.01 -5.41 1.02
N THR A 11 19.24 -5.21 0.58
CA THR A 11 20.38 -5.97 1.07
C THR A 11 20.65 -5.69 2.57
N GLU A 12 20.55 -4.43 2.98
CA GLU A 12 20.64 -4.07 4.41
C GLU A 12 19.54 -4.72 5.23
N THR A 13 18.29 -4.79 4.71
CA THR A 13 17.18 -5.48 5.37
C THR A 13 17.49 -6.95 5.59
N VAL A 14 18.08 -7.63 4.61
CA VAL A 14 18.51 -9.04 4.75
C VAL A 14 19.47 -9.17 5.94
N ASN A 15 20.53 -8.37 5.99
CA ASN A 15 21.51 -8.39 7.06
C ASN A 15 20.89 -8.12 8.45
N LEU A 16 19.98 -7.15 8.54
CA LEU A 16 19.28 -6.81 9.77
C LEU A 16 18.36 -7.94 10.26
N VAL A 17 17.67 -8.63 9.34
CA VAL A 17 16.82 -9.79 9.66
C VAL A 17 17.68 -10.97 10.12
N GLU A 18 18.79 -11.26 9.44
CA GLU A 18 19.75 -12.28 9.85
C GLU A 18 20.28 -12.00 11.26
N GLN A 19 20.72 -10.78 11.52
CA GLN A 19 21.20 -10.38 12.84
C GLN A 19 20.11 -10.59 13.91
N ALA A 20 18.86 -10.16 13.63
CA ALA A 20 17.75 -10.29 14.57
C ALA A 20 17.43 -11.76 14.90
N ILE A 21 17.41 -12.64 13.89
CA ILE A 21 17.09 -14.05 14.08
C ILE A 21 18.28 -14.80 14.69
N ILE A 22 19.48 -14.64 14.12
CA ILE A 22 20.63 -15.52 14.42
C ILE A 22 21.36 -15.04 15.67
N ALA A 23 21.70 -13.73 15.74
CA ALA A 23 22.49 -13.20 16.83
C ALA A 23 21.66 -12.82 18.06
N GLU A 24 20.42 -12.30 17.85
CA GLU A 24 19.58 -11.82 18.93
C GLU A 24 18.49 -12.82 19.35
N GLY A 25 18.35 -13.93 18.62
CA GLY A 25 17.35 -14.97 18.91
C GLY A 25 15.89 -14.52 18.79
N LYS A 26 15.63 -13.44 18.01
CA LYS A 26 14.28 -12.94 17.79
C LYS A 26 13.53 -13.86 16.84
N ARG A 27 12.25 -14.05 17.10
CA ARG A 27 11.42 -14.96 16.31
C ARG A 27 10.36 -14.27 15.48
N ARG A 28 9.94 -13.08 15.89
CA ARG A 28 8.93 -12.28 15.19
C ARG A 28 9.54 -10.94 14.83
N ILE A 29 9.86 -10.77 13.55
CA ILE A 29 10.49 -9.57 13.01
C ILE A 29 9.50 -8.83 12.11
N LEU A 30 9.27 -7.54 12.37
CA LEU A 30 8.50 -6.67 11.51
C LEU A 30 9.43 -5.85 10.64
N VAL A 31 9.32 -6.00 9.33
CA VAL A 31 10.01 -5.18 8.35
C VAL A 31 9.06 -4.09 7.86
N VAL A 32 9.40 -2.85 8.14
CA VAL A 32 8.63 -1.67 7.74
C VAL A 32 9.30 -1.02 6.54
N LEU A 33 8.61 -1.07 5.39
CA LEU A 33 9.06 -0.44 4.15
C LEU A 33 7.91 0.35 3.53
N PRO A 34 8.16 1.54 2.97
CA PRO A 34 7.14 2.33 2.30
C PRO A 34 6.40 1.53 1.22
N THR A 35 5.13 1.88 0.95
CA THR A 35 4.40 1.35 -0.19
C THR A 35 5.15 1.69 -1.48
N GLY A 36 5.33 0.72 -2.36
CA GLY A 36 6.12 0.88 -3.58
C GLY A 36 7.63 0.59 -3.43
N ALA A 37 8.14 0.38 -2.21
CA ALA A 37 9.55 0.04 -1.97
C ALA A 37 9.91 -1.43 -2.24
N GLY A 38 9.01 -2.27 -2.75
CA GLY A 38 9.30 -3.65 -3.13
C GLY A 38 9.38 -4.63 -1.97
N LYS A 39 8.41 -4.59 -1.04
CA LYS A 39 8.31 -5.50 0.12
C LYS A 39 8.41 -6.97 -0.28
N THR A 40 7.67 -7.40 -1.32
CA THR A 40 7.66 -8.80 -1.78
C THR A 40 9.03 -9.25 -2.31
N LEU A 41 9.72 -8.39 -3.09
CA LEU A 41 11.08 -8.67 -3.52
C LEU A 41 12.04 -8.74 -2.32
N THR A 42 11.88 -7.84 -1.34
CA THR A 42 12.71 -7.86 -0.12
C THR A 42 12.53 -9.16 0.66
N SER A 43 11.28 -9.65 0.82
CA SER A 43 11.05 -10.94 1.48
C SER A 43 11.69 -12.11 0.72
N ARG A 44 11.61 -12.10 -0.61
CA ARG A 44 12.30 -13.11 -1.42
C ARG A 44 13.82 -13.10 -1.21
N LEU A 45 14.44 -11.92 -1.17
CA LEU A 45 15.88 -11.79 -0.89
C LEU A 45 16.25 -12.33 0.50
N ILE A 46 15.44 -12.05 1.53
CA ILE A 46 15.64 -12.61 2.88
C ILE A 46 15.60 -14.15 2.84
N LEU A 47 14.59 -14.72 2.16
CA LEU A 47 14.40 -16.17 2.06
C LEU A 47 15.47 -16.85 1.21
N SER A 48 16.12 -16.13 0.31
CA SER A 48 17.25 -16.64 -0.51
C SER A 48 18.60 -16.55 0.21
N SER A 49 18.65 -16.06 1.45
CA SER A 49 19.89 -15.95 2.23
C SER A 49 20.44 -17.34 2.60
N GLU A 50 21.65 -17.62 2.16
CA GLU A 50 22.34 -18.86 2.55
C GLU A 50 22.67 -18.90 4.05
N THR A 51 22.96 -17.76 4.67
CA THR A 51 23.21 -17.64 6.11
C THR A 51 21.96 -18.02 6.92
N LEU A 52 20.79 -17.50 6.52
CA LEU A 52 19.53 -17.83 7.16
C LEU A 52 19.15 -19.30 6.94
N LYS A 53 19.32 -19.84 5.73
CA LYS A 53 19.09 -21.23 5.40
C LYS A 53 19.97 -22.17 6.23
N ALA A 54 21.26 -21.83 6.42
CA ALA A 54 22.18 -22.59 7.25
C ALA A 54 21.72 -22.59 8.72
N TYR A 55 21.33 -21.46 9.25
CA TYR A 55 20.81 -21.35 10.62
C TYR A 55 19.54 -22.18 10.83
N LEU A 56 18.64 -22.20 9.85
CA LEU A 56 17.41 -23.00 9.89
C LEU A 56 17.63 -24.50 9.61
N GLY A 57 18.86 -24.91 9.26
CA GLY A 57 19.21 -26.32 8.96
C GLY A 57 18.67 -26.82 7.63
N VAL A 58 18.45 -25.94 6.66
CA VAL A 58 17.81 -26.24 5.37
C VAL A 58 18.69 -25.99 4.13
N SER A 59 20.01 -25.88 4.31
CA SER A 59 20.96 -25.59 3.22
C SER A 59 20.89 -26.57 2.04
N ASN A 60 20.50 -27.82 2.30
CA ASN A 60 20.50 -28.89 1.30
C ASN A 60 19.13 -29.14 0.62
N ARG A 61 18.15 -28.28 0.88
CA ARG A 61 16.81 -28.38 0.28
C ARG A 61 16.20 -27.00 0.10
N LYS A 62 15.08 -26.94 -0.58
CA LYS A 62 14.26 -25.71 -0.65
C LYS A 62 13.79 -25.31 0.75
N ILE A 63 13.85 -24.03 1.05
CA ILE A 63 13.20 -23.48 2.25
C ILE A 63 11.69 -23.50 2.03
N ARG A 64 10.94 -24.06 2.97
CA ARG A 64 9.48 -24.10 2.93
C ARG A 64 8.91 -22.90 3.64
N VAL A 65 8.15 -22.10 2.91
CA VAL A 65 7.66 -20.81 3.36
C VAL A 65 6.15 -20.82 3.42
N LEU A 66 5.57 -20.59 4.60
CA LEU A 66 4.15 -20.26 4.71
C LEU A 66 3.97 -18.76 4.48
N PHE A 67 3.40 -18.39 3.33
CA PHE A 67 3.10 -16.98 2.98
C PHE A 67 1.63 -16.69 3.24
N LEU A 68 1.39 -15.73 4.14
CA LEU A 68 0.06 -15.32 4.57
C LEU A 68 -0.26 -13.93 4.06
N ALA A 69 -1.42 -13.76 3.42
CA ALA A 69 -1.94 -12.48 3.01
C ALA A 69 -3.47 -12.41 3.18
N ASN A 70 -4.01 -11.20 3.27
CA ASN A 70 -5.43 -10.95 3.54
C ASN A 70 -6.32 -11.03 2.29
N ASN A 71 -5.76 -11.13 1.10
CA ASN A 71 -6.54 -11.26 -0.13
C ASN A 71 -5.81 -12.08 -1.21
N ASN A 72 -6.60 -12.65 -2.12
CA ASN A 72 -6.10 -13.53 -3.18
C ASN A 72 -5.15 -12.83 -4.15
N ARG A 73 -5.31 -11.52 -4.37
CA ARG A 73 -4.45 -10.77 -5.29
C ARG A 73 -3.02 -10.67 -4.77
N LEU A 74 -2.84 -10.42 -3.48
CA LEU A 74 -1.50 -10.44 -2.85
C LEU A 74 -0.88 -11.84 -2.91
N LEU A 75 -1.70 -12.89 -2.73
CA LEU A 75 -1.23 -14.27 -2.89
C LEU A 75 -0.78 -14.54 -4.34
N HIS A 76 -1.52 -14.08 -5.36
CA HIS A 76 -1.10 -14.18 -6.76
C HIS A 76 0.18 -13.42 -7.05
N GLN A 77 0.32 -12.19 -6.54
CA GLN A 77 1.56 -11.41 -6.68
C GLN A 77 2.76 -12.10 -6.04
N ALA A 78 2.55 -12.72 -4.88
CA ALA A 78 3.59 -13.53 -4.25
C ALA A 78 3.92 -14.75 -5.11
N ALA A 79 2.92 -15.49 -5.61
CA ALA A 79 3.15 -16.61 -6.50
C ALA A 79 4.01 -16.23 -7.73
N GLU A 80 3.72 -15.08 -8.35
CA GLU A 80 4.48 -14.58 -9.50
C GLU A 80 5.91 -14.16 -9.13
N GLU A 81 6.10 -13.47 -7.98
CA GLU A 81 7.43 -13.02 -7.53
C GLU A 81 8.34 -14.19 -7.17
N TYR A 82 7.77 -15.24 -6.59
CA TYR A 82 8.53 -16.44 -6.18
C TYR A 82 8.61 -17.49 -7.30
N ALA A 83 7.90 -17.32 -8.41
CA ALA A 83 7.88 -18.26 -9.52
C ALA A 83 9.29 -18.50 -10.09
N GLY A 84 9.66 -19.77 -10.22
CA GLY A 84 10.97 -20.17 -10.78
C GLY A 84 12.16 -19.97 -9.84
N ASP A 85 11.93 -19.71 -8.55
CA ASP A 85 12.99 -19.73 -7.55
C ASP A 85 13.22 -21.17 -7.07
N ASP A 86 14.34 -21.75 -7.47
CA ASP A 86 14.67 -23.14 -7.13
C ASP A 86 15.03 -23.34 -5.65
N ASN A 87 15.21 -22.27 -4.90
CA ASN A 87 15.57 -22.31 -3.48
C ASN A 87 14.36 -22.25 -2.55
N ILE A 88 13.17 -21.87 -3.06
CA ILE A 88 12.00 -21.60 -2.24
C ILE A 88 10.84 -22.53 -2.65
N GLU A 89 10.18 -23.13 -1.68
CA GLU A 89 8.88 -23.79 -1.79
C GLU A 89 7.86 -22.95 -1.04
N ILE A 90 6.97 -22.26 -1.78
CA ILE A 90 5.99 -21.34 -1.19
C ILE A 90 4.64 -22.02 -1.00
N ILE A 91 4.07 -21.90 0.20
CA ILE A 91 2.73 -22.31 0.58
C ILE A 91 1.90 -21.05 0.78
N LEU A 92 0.96 -20.80 -0.12
CA LEU A 92 0.13 -19.60 -0.12
C LEU A 92 -1.15 -19.85 0.67
N GLN A 93 -1.45 -19.02 1.65
CA GLN A 93 -2.61 -19.15 2.51
C GLN A 93 -3.26 -17.82 2.82
N SER A 94 -4.59 -17.75 2.73
CA SER A 94 -5.34 -16.58 3.16
C SER A 94 -5.38 -16.46 4.68
N THR A 95 -5.22 -15.24 5.19
CA THR A 95 -5.34 -14.95 6.63
C THR A 95 -6.78 -15.08 7.16
N PHE A 96 -7.77 -15.14 6.27
CA PHE A 96 -9.18 -15.33 6.63
C PHE A 96 -9.63 -16.80 6.70
N SER A 97 -8.75 -17.74 6.32
CA SER A 97 -9.04 -19.17 6.37
C SER A 97 -8.10 -19.89 7.34
N ASP A 98 -8.56 -21.03 7.84
CA ASP A 98 -7.73 -21.87 8.68
C ASP A 98 -6.59 -22.50 7.86
N ILE A 99 -5.44 -22.68 8.50
CA ILE A 99 -4.34 -23.40 7.89
C ILE A 99 -4.75 -24.88 7.85
N PRO A 100 -4.75 -25.54 6.68
CA PRO A 100 -5.13 -26.94 6.56
C PRO A 100 -4.25 -27.85 7.41
N ASP A 101 -4.83 -28.90 8.00
CA ASP A 101 -4.09 -29.88 8.82
C ASP A 101 -2.91 -30.49 8.05
N SER A 102 -3.10 -30.77 6.75
CA SER A 102 -2.02 -31.28 5.89
C SER A 102 -0.82 -30.34 5.77
N VAL A 103 -1.05 -29.01 5.85
CA VAL A 103 0.03 -28.00 5.85
C VAL A 103 0.71 -28.00 7.21
N ILE A 104 -0.06 -28.11 8.30
CA ILE A 104 0.46 -28.15 9.67
C ILE A 104 1.32 -29.40 9.86
N GLU A 105 0.84 -30.56 9.44
CA GLU A 105 1.56 -31.87 9.53
C GLU A 105 2.86 -31.85 8.70
N ALA A 106 2.81 -31.27 7.51
CA ALA A 106 3.99 -31.17 6.64
C ALA A 106 5.02 -30.14 7.16
N GLY A 107 4.59 -29.16 7.99
CA GLY A 107 5.43 -28.12 8.57
C GLY A 107 5.98 -27.14 7.55
N TRP A 108 6.62 -26.08 8.04
CA TRP A 108 7.35 -25.07 7.26
C TRP A 108 8.51 -24.50 8.07
N ASP A 109 9.46 -23.88 7.40
CA ASP A 109 10.69 -23.39 8.01
C ASP A 109 10.58 -21.93 8.49
N ILE A 110 9.77 -21.13 7.79
CA ILE A 110 9.58 -19.70 8.06
C ILE A 110 8.21 -19.25 7.60
N THR A 111 7.64 -18.27 8.30
CA THR A 111 6.38 -17.63 7.91
C THR A 111 6.63 -16.22 7.41
N VAL A 112 6.05 -15.83 6.28
CA VAL A 112 5.96 -14.44 5.82
C VAL A 112 4.52 -13.98 5.94
N LEU A 113 4.32 -12.82 6.57
CA LEU A 113 3.03 -12.21 6.83
C LEU A 113 2.96 -10.89 6.10
N ASP A 114 2.33 -10.83 4.93
CA ASP A 114 2.21 -9.59 4.15
C ASP A 114 1.08 -8.71 4.69
N GLU A 115 1.26 -7.39 4.57
CA GLU A 115 0.38 -6.35 5.14
C GLU A 115 0.03 -6.63 6.61
N ALA A 116 1.06 -6.86 7.43
CA ALA A 116 0.96 -7.32 8.83
C ALA A 116 0.20 -6.36 9.78
N HIS A 117 -0.20 -5.18 9.31
CA HIS A 117 -0.99 -4.20 10.08
C HIS A 117 -2.49 -4.55 10.19
N HIS A 118 -2.97 -5.55 9.46
CA HIS A 118 -4.38 -5.96 9.53
C HIS A 118 -4.74 -6.58 10.89
N GLU A 119 -5.92 -6.26 11.42
CA GLU A 119 -6.39 -6.75 12.74
C GLU A 119 -6.48 -8.28 12.81
N ALA A 120 -6.87 -8.93 11.69
CA ALA A 120 -6.89 -10.39 11.59
C ALA A 120 -5.53 -11.02 11.89
N MET A 121 -4.42 -10.26 11.73
CA MET A 121 -3.07 -10.74 11.98
C MET A 121 -2.78 -11.03 13.45
N ALA A 122 -3.44 -10.37 14.40
CA ALA A 122 -3.24 -10.63 15.82
C ALA A 122 -3.72 -12.04 16.20
N SER A 123 -4.84 -12.50 15.66
CA SER A 123 -5.36 -13.84 15.87
C SER A 123 -4.48 -14.90 15.21
N ILE A 124 -3.96 -14.60 14.01
CA ILE A 124 -3.05 -15.50 13.29
C ILE A 124 -1.72 -15.60 14.01
N GLN A 125 -1.15 -14.48 14.50
CA GLN A 125 0.09 -14.52 15.27
C GLN A 125 -0.06 -15.41 16.51
N TYR A 126 -1.16 -15.28 17.24
CA TYR A 126 -1.45 -16.13 18.40
C TYR A 126 -1.55 -17.63 18.01
N ARG A 127 -2.22 -17.92 16.90
CA ARG A 127 -2.32 -19.30 16.38
C ARG A 127 -0.96 -19.85 15.95
N LEU A 128 -0.16 -19.05 15.22
CA LEU A 128 1.18 -19.45 14.82
C LEU A 128 2.08 -19.77 16.03
N GLU A 129 1.96 -19.01 17.11
CA GLU A 129 2.72 -19.28 18.36
C GLU A 129 2.42 -20.66 18.96
N THR A 130 1.21 -21.16 18.78
CA THR A 130 0.79 -22.48 19.30
C THR A 130 1.10 -23.63 18.35
N ILE A 131 1.18 -23.37 17.04
CA ILE A 131 1.34 -24.40 16.00
C ILE A 131 2.81 -24.63 15.66
N THR A 132 3.64 -23.55 15.63
CA THR A 132 5.00 -23.67 15.11
C THR A 132 6.01 -22.88 15.92
N SER A 133 7.26 -23.35 15.88
CA SER A 133 8.41 -22.58 16.34
C SER A 133 9.12 -21.82 15.21
N ALA A 134 8.64 -21.89 13.99
CA ALA A 134 9.24 -21.20 12.84
C ALA A 134 9.25 -19.67 13.04
N PRO A 135 10.31 -18.97 12.61
CA PRO A 135 10.34 -17.52 12.64
C PRO A 135 9.22 -16.89 11.78
N VAL A 136 8.76 -15.71 12.19
CA VAL A 136 7.73 -14.95 11.47
C VAL A 136 8.32 -13.62 11.02
N ILE A 137 8.24 -13.33 9.73
CA ILE A 137 8.61 -12.05 9.13
C ILE A 137 7.34 -11.35 8.70
N GLY A 138 6.96 -10.29 9.41
CA GLY A 138 5.89 -9.39 9.02
C GLY A 138 6.39 -8.32 8.05
N LEU A 139 5.62 -8.03 7.01
CA LEU A 139 5.88 -6.95 6.06
C LEU A 139 4.76 -5.94 6.17
N THR A 140 5.09 -4.67 6.29
CA THR A 140 4.09 -3.59 6.32
C THR A 140 4.70 -2.26 5.89
N ALA A 141 3.85 -1.32 5.48
CA ALA A 141 4.24 0.08 5.33
C ALA A 141 3.93 0.91 6.60
N THR A 142 3.12 0.38 7.50
CA THR A 142 2.69 1.06 8.73
C THR A 142 2.84 0.13 9.93
N PRO A 143 3.70 0.47 10.92
CA PRO A 143 3.97 -0.40 12.06
C PRO A 143 2.91 -0.32 13.16
N VAL A 144 1.84 0.45 12.93
CA VAL A 144 0.75 0.67 13.89
C VAL A 144 -0.56 0.07 13.39
N ARG A 145 -1.38 -0.38 14.32
CA ARG A 145 -2.74 -0.87 14.06
C ARG A 145 -3.70 0.30 13.81
N ALA A 146 -4.91 -0.01 13.35
CA ALA A 146 -5.98 0.98 13.17
C ALA A 146 -6.36 1.70 14.47
N ASP A 147 -6.20 1.05 15.63
CA ASP A 147 -6.42 1.62 16.97
C ASP A 147 -5.22 2.44 17.50
N GLY A 148 -4.18 2.62 16.70
CA GLY A 148 -2.97 3.38 17.04
C GLY A 148 -1.95 2.61 17.90
N LEU A 149 -2.20 1.35 18.22
CA LEU A 149 -1.25 0.53 18.97
C LEU A 149 -0.19 -0.06 18.06
N MET A 150 1.01 -0.24 18.60
CA MET A 150 2.10 -0.92 17.90
C MET A 150 1.78 -2.40 17.69
N LEU A 151 2.22 -2.92 16.55
CA LEU A 151 2.14 -4.36 16.26
C LEU A 151 3.04 -5.15 17.21
N LYS A 152 2.56 -6.31 17.66
CA LYS A 152 3.29 -7.18 18.59
C LYS A 152 4.34 -8.02 17.86
N PHE A 153 5.51 -7.46 17.64
CA PHE A 153 6.69 -8.15 17.14
C PHE A 153 7.84 -8.02 18.12
N ASP A 154 8.78 -8.97 18.10
CA ASP A 154 9.95 -8.95 19.00
C ASP A 154 10.94 -7.87 18.58
N LYS A 155 10.98 -7.56 17.28
CA LYS A 155 11.83 -6.51 16.71
C LYS A 155 11.16 -5.86 15.51
N ILE A 156 11.28 -4.54 15.43
CA ILE A 156 10.81 -3.73 14.30
C ILE A 156 12.04 -3.17 13.59
N LEU A 157 12.12 -3.42 12.29
CA LEU A 157 13.17 -2.95 11.39
C LEU A 157 12.57 -1.99 10.39
N ALA A 158 13.09 -0.75 10.34
CA ALA A 158 12.66 0.28 9.40
C ALA A 158 13.87 0.82 8.62
N PRO A 159 14.44 0.02 7.71
CA PRO A 159 15.70 0.33 7.02
C PRO A 159 15.58 1.48 6.01
N LEU A 160 14.36 1.87 5.64
CA LEU A 160 14.10 2.94 4.69
C LEU A 160 12.85 3.70 5.09
N SER A 161 12.97 4.99 5.36
CA SER A 161 11.83 5.90 5.51
C SER A 161 11.28 6.34 4.14
N ARG A 162 10.04 6.87 4.11
CA ARG A 162 9.48 7.44 2.88
C ARG A 162 10.32 8.61 2.37
N THR A 163 10.74 9.52 3.24
CA THR A 163 11.58 10.67 2.89
C THR A 163 12.87 10.21 2.23
N GLN A 164 13.60 9.27 2.86
CA GLN A 164 14.80 8.69 2.25
C GLN A 164 14.54 8.03 0.90
N ALA A 165 13.38 7.35 0.75
CA ALA A 165 13.02 6.72 -0.52
C ALA A 165 12.76 7.74 -1.63
N VAL A 166 12.22 8.91 -1.30
CA VAL A 166 12.04 10.04 -2.23
C VAL A 166 13.38 10.67 -2.57
N ASP A 167 14.22 10.99 -1.58
CA ASP A 167 15.54 11.60 -1.78
C ASP A 167 16.46 10.74 -2.66
N LEU A 168 16.32 9.42 -2.55
CA LEU A 168 17.05 8.44 -3.34
C LEU A 168 16.42 8.14 -4.72
N GLY A 169 15.29 8.78 -5.05
CA GLY A 169 14.58 8.57 -6.31
C GLY A 169 13.88 7.23 -6.43
N TYR A 170 13.61 6.54 -5.31
CA TYR A 170 12.88 5.27 -5.32
C TYR A 170 11.35 5.45 -5.23
N LEU A 171 10.90 6.58 -4.75
CA LEU A 171 9.51 7.01 -4.73
C LEU A 171 9.38 8.43 -5.29
N ALA A 172 8.21 8.74 -5.81
CA ALA A 172 7.87 10.06 -6.32
C ALA A 172 7.90 11.14 -5.24
N LYS A 173 8.27 12.33 -5.62
CA LYS A 173 7.99 13.55 -4.86
C LYS A 173 6.49 13.72 -4.74
N THR A 174 6.05 14.25 -3.61
CA THR A 174 4.63 14.44 -3.33
C THR A 174 4.33 15.91 -3.07
N TYR A 175 3.28 16.39 -3.70
CA TYR A 175 2.71 17.74 -3.50
C TYR A 175 1.36 17.56 -2.82
N LEU A 176 1.17 18.13 -1.65
CA LEU A 176 -0.06 17.99 -0.86
C LEU A 176 -0.91 19.25 -0.97
N ASN A 177 -2.15 19.08 -1.36
CA ASN A 177 -3.16 20.14 -1.45
C ASN A 177 -4.30 19.80 -0.49
N THR A 178 -4.47 20.60 0.55
CA THR A 178 -5.53 20.40 1.54
C THR A 178 -6.64 21.45 1.33
N VAL A 179 -7.81 20.98 0.90
CA VAL A 179 -9.00 21.82 0.77
C VAL A 179 -9.74 21.83 2.09
N VAL A 180 -9.81 23.00 2.72
CA VAL A 180 -10.47 23.19 4.02
C VAL A 180 -11.93 23.53 3.82
N ASP A 181 -12.83 22.68 4.30
CA ASP A 181 -14.28 22.90 4.33
C ASP A 181 -14.74 23.19 5.76
N VAL A 182 -14.99 24.44 6.06
CA VAL A 182 -15.50 24.90 7.36
C VAL A 182 -17.02 24.82 7.44
N GLY A 183 -17.71 24.93 6.29
CA GLY A 183 -19.17 25.05 6.21
C GLY A 183 -19.93 23.72 6.15
N GLY A 184 -19.23 22.58 5.99
CA GLY A 184 -19.88 21.28 5.81
C GLY A 184 -20.64 21.15 4.50
N ALA A 185 -20.16 21.80 3.44
CA ALA A 185 -20.74 21.75 2.10
C ALA A 185 -20.79 20.33 1.53
N ASP A 186 -21.62 20.11 0.52
CA ASP A 186 -21.66 18.84 -0.21
C ASP A 186 -20.26 18.58 -0.83
N LYS A 187 -19.65 17.48 -0.45
CA LYS A 187 -18.32 17.08 -0.93
C LYS A 187 -18.26 16.99 -2.45
N THR A 188 -19.35 16.56 -3.09
CA THR A 188 -19.43 16.50 -4.56
C THR A 188 -19.32 17.91 -5.15
N ALA A 189 -19.97 18.91 -4.53
CA ALA A 189 -19.87 20.29 -4.97
C ALA A 189 -18.44 20.82 -4.81
N ILE A 190 -17.80 20.59 -3.66
CA ILE A 190 -16.40 21.00 -3.42
C ILE A 190 -15.47 20.36 -4.44
N LEU A 191 -15.56 19.04 -4.66
CA LEU A 191 -14.74 18.33 -5.65
C LEU A 191 -14.97 18.87 -7.06
N THR A 192 -16.23 19.14 -7.43
CA THR A 192 -16.56 19.73 -8.73
C THR A 192 -15.86 21.08 -8.93
N GLU A 193 -15.81 21.92 -7.90
CA GLU A 193 -15.14 23.20 -7.95
C GLU A 193 -13.61 23.06 -8.00
N VAL A 194 -13.04 22.09 -7.27
CA VAL A 194 -11.60 21.74 -7.36
C VAL A 194 -11.24 21.36 -8.80
N PHE A 195 -12.04 20.50 -9.44
CA PHE A 195 -11.80 20.13 -10.84
C PHE A 195 -11.98 21.29 -11.83
N LYS A 196 -12.84 22.25 -11.53
CA LYS A 196 -13.01 23.47 -12.37
C LYS A 196 -11.82 24.40 -12.27
N GLU A 197 -11.38 24.68 -11.04
CA GLU A 197 -10.36 25.70 -10.78
C GLU A 197 -8.95 25.20 -11.02
N PHE A 198 -8.67 23.95 -10.62
CA PHE A 198 -7.33 23.40 -10.62
C PHE A 198 -7.11 22.35 -11.71
N ARG A 199 -7.90 22.38 -12.78
CA ARG A 199 -7.88 21.40 -13.87
C ARG A 199 -6.47 21.11 -14.40
N ASP A 200 -5.66 22.16 -14.58
CA ASP A 200 -4.31 22.07 -15.14
C ASP A 200 -3.30 21.40 -14.18
N GLN A 201 -3.64 21.32 -12.89
CA GLN A 201 -2.84 20.64 -11.87
C GLN A 201 -3.28 19.18 -11.64
N ILE A 202 -4.39 18.78 -12.26
CA ILE A 202 -5.01 17.47 -12.09
C ILE A 202 -4.83 16.68 -13.39
N GLY A 203 -3.78 15.87 -13.44
CA GLY A 203 -3.47 14.97 -14.57
C GLY A 203 -4.25 13.65 -14.51
N GLN A 204 -3.58 12.53 -14.77
CA GLN A 204 -4.13 11.18 -14.62
C GLN A 204 -4.47 10.91 -13.15
N THR A 205 -5.76 10.80 -12.83
CA THR A 205 -6.26 10.92 -11.46
C THR A 205 -7.01 9.69 -10.98
N LEU A 206 -6.66 9.24 -9.76
CA LEU A 206 -7.49 8.34 -8.96
C LEU A 206 -8.27 9.17 -7.92
N LEU A 207 -9.59 9.24 -8.08
CA LEU A 207 -10.49 9.88 -7.12
C LEU A 207 -11.16 8.82 -6.25
N PHE A 208 -10.98 8.90 -4.93
CA PHE A 208 -11.54 7.98 -3.97
C PHE A 208 -12.75 8.59 -3.27
N VAL A 209 -13.91 7.96 -3.42
CA VAL A 209 -15.17 8.39 -2.79
C VAL A 209 -15.74 7.32 -1.88
N ARG A 210 -16.77 7.65 -1.11
CA ARG A 210 -17.29 6.78 -0.06
C ARG A 210 -18.30 5.75 -0.59
N THR A 211 -19.18 6.16 -1.49
CA THR A 211 -20.29 5.34 -1.97
C THR A 211 -20.26 5.15 -3.49
N LYS A 212 -20.91 4.09 -3.96
CA LYS A 212 -21.07 3.83 -5.40
C LYS A 212 -21.90 4.91 -6.08
N GLU A 213 -22.85 5.50 -5.35
CA GLU A 213 -23.69 6.59 -5.85
C GLU A 213 -22.86 7.86 -6.06
N GLU A 214 -22.02 8.24 -5.06
CA GLU A 214 -21.06 9.33 -5.22
C GLU A 214 -20.13 9.10 -6.42
N ALA A 215 -19.68 7.85 -6.62
CA ALA A 215 -18.79 7.54 -7.74
C ALA A 215 -19.48 7.73 -9.09
N ARG A 216 -20.71 7.25 -9.25
CA ARG A 216 -21.51 7.46 -10.48
C ARG A 216 -21.78 8.94 -10.73
N LYS A 217 -22.21 9.68 -9.69
CA LYS A 217 -22.50 11.11 -9.76
C LYS A 217 -21.26 11.92 -10.18
N MET A 218 -20.13 11.66 -9.52
CA MET A 218 -18.88 12.35 -9.85
C MET A 218 -18.41 12.05 -11.27
N ALA A 219 -18.42 10.78 -11.69
CA ALA A 219 -18.03 10.42 -13.05
C ALA A 219 -18.91 11.13 -14.11
N SER A 220 -20.22 11.21 -13.89
CA SER A 220 -21.14 11.95 -14.78
C SER A 220 -20.81 13.44 -14.82
N ILE A 221 -20.62 14.09 -13.67
CA ILE A 221 -20.29 15.51 -13.59
C ILE A 221 -18.96 15.80 -14.33
N LEU A 222 -17.96 14.93 -14.15
CA LEU A 222 -16.66 15.09 -14.81
C LEU A 222 -16.78 14.94 -16.33
N GLN A 223 -17.61 13.99 -16.81
CA GLN A 223 -17.91 13.84 -18.24
C GLN A 223 -18.61 15.07 -18.82
N ASP A 224 -19.58 15.65 -18.10
CA ASP A 224 -20.25 16.89 -18.49
C ASP A 224 -19.28 18.08 -18.55
N MET A 225 -18.20 18.04 -17.77
CA MET A 225 -17.11 19.01 -17.83
C MET A 225 -16.10 18.72 -18.96
N GLY A 226 -16.32 17.69 -19.78
CA GLY A 226 -15.42 17.29 -20.87
C GLY A 226 -14.16 16.55 -20.41
N LEU A 227 -14.18 15.94 -19.22
CA LEU A 227 -13.10 15.10 -18.70
C LEU A 227 -13.44 13.62 -18.92
N SER A 228 -12.49 12.87 -19.50
CA SER A 228 -12.66 11.43 -19.68
C SER A 228 -12.63 10.72 -18.32
N SER A 229 -13.77 10.23 -17.85
CA SER A 229 -13.89 9.64 -16.52
C SER A 229 -14.72 8.36 -16.50
N VAL A 230 -14.43 7.48 -15.54
CA VAL A 230 -15.17 6.23 -15.30
C VAL A 230 -15.30 5.96 -13.81
N ALA A 231 -16.44 5.41 -13.40
CA ALA A 231 -16.66 4.92 -12.05
C ALA A 231 -16.37 3.42 -11.96
N LEU A 232 -15.50 3.02 -11.02
CA LEU A 232 -15.30 1.63 -10.66
C LEU A 232 -16.26 1.23 -9.53
N LEU A 233 -17.15 0.28 -9.81
CA LEU A 233 -18.23 -0.12 -8.93
C LEU A 233 -18.24 -1.63 -8.70
N ASP A 234 -18.99 -2.37 -9.53
CA ASP A 234 -19.25 -3.81 -9.40
C ASP A 234 -18.67 -4.63 -10.55
N GLN A 235 -17.82 -4.03 -11.37
CA GLN A 235 -17.15 -4.72 -12.47
C GLN A 235 -16.37 -5.94 -11.97
N SER A 236 -16.24 -6.96 -12.80
CA SER A 236 -15.33 -8.09 -12.57
C SER A 236 -13.87 -7.61 -12.54
N ASP A 237 -12.97 -8.44 -12.03
CA ASP A 237 -11.54 -8.08 -11.98
C ASP A 237 -10.95 -7.89 -13.39
N ASP A 238 -11.40 -8.66 -14.38
CA ASP A 238 -10.98 -8.50 -15.78
C ASP A 238 -11.45 -7.18 -16.39
N GLU A 239 -12.69 -6.78 -16.10
CA GLU A 239 -13.21 -5.46 -16.53
C GLU A 239 -12.45 -4.33 -15.86
N VAL A 240 -12.16 -4.44 -14.55
CA VAL A 240 -11.33 -3.46 -13.82
C VAL A 240 -9.94 -3.36 -14.44
N ASN A 241 -9.28 -4.49 -14.73
CA ASN A 241 -7.97 -4.50 -15.37
C ASN A 241 -8.02 -3.84 -16.75
N THR A 242 -9.07 -4.08 -17.53
CA THR A 242 -9.28 -3.45 -18.85
C THR A 242 -9.43 -1.91 -18.70
N LEU A 243 -10.22 -1.44 -17.75
CA LEU A 243 -10.39 -0.01 -17.49
C LEU A 243 -9.11 0.66 -17.00
N LEU A 244 -8.34 -0.02 -16.13
CA LEU A 244 -7.04 0.47 -15.66
C LEU A 244 -6.01 0.52 -16.79
N LYS A 245 -6.05 -0.43 -17.74
CA LYS A 245 -5.21 -0.38 -18.94
C LYS A 245 -5.53 0.84 -19.79
N ARG A 246 -6.81 1.15 -20.04
CA ARG A 246 -7.24 2.35 -20.74
C ARG A 246 -6.85 3.64 -20.00
N PHE A 247 -6.80 3.61 -18.67
CA PHE A 247 -6.26 4.72 -17.85
C PHE A 247 -4.75 4.86 -18.07
N GLU A 248 -3.97 3.78 -18.06
CA GLU A 248 -2.53 3.80 -18.36
C GLU A 248 -2.25 4.33 -19.78
N ASP A 249 -3.09 3.96 -20.75
CA ASP A 249 -2.99 4.39 -22.15
C ASP A 249 -3.54 5.83 -22.38
N LYS A 250 -3.93 6.54 -21.30
CA LYS A 250 -4.47 7.92 -21.30
C LYS A 250 -5.79 8.11 -22.04
N GLU A 251 -6.52 7.03 -22.32
CA GLU A 251 -7.89 7.11 -22.87
C GLU A 251 -8.90 7.54 -21.79
N ILE A 252 -8.65 7.19 -20.55
CA ILE A 252 -9.41 7.60 -19.38
C ILE A 252 -8.49 8.46 -18.52
N GLN A 253 -8.89 9.71 -18.25
CA GLN A 253 -8.11 10.62 -17.41
C GLN A 253 -8.40 10.42 -15.93
N ILE A 254 -9.66 10.14 -15.55
CA ILE A 254 -10.07 10.09 -14.16
C ILE A 254 -10.80 8.78 -13.88
N VAL A 255 -10.29 8.05 -12.91
CA VAL A 255 -10.95 6.86 -12.35
C VAL A 255 -11.54 7.21 -11.00
N VAL A 256 -12.87 7.17 -10.90
CA VAL A 256 -13.59 7.40 -9.64
C VAL A 256 -13.81 6.05 -8.96
N ASN A 257 -13.14 5.85 -7.85
CA ASN A 257 -13.10 4.56 -7.15
C ASN A 257 -13.91 4.56 -5.85
N CYS A 258 -14.77 3.54 -5.71
CA CYS A 258 -15.44 3.21 -4.46
C CYS A 258 -15.02 1.80 -4.01
N ASN A 259 -13.93 1.68 -3.24
CA ASN A 259 -13.40 0.44 -2.67
C ASN A 259 -13.00 -0.69 -3.66
N ARG A 260 -12.93 -0.43 -4.97
CA ARG A 260 -12.50 -1.44 -5.97
C ARG A 260 -10.98 -1.48 -6.18
N ILE A 261 -10.33 -0.31 -6.20
CA ILE A 261 -8.87 -0.22 -6.14
C ILE A 261 -8.48 -0.29 -4.67
N SER A 262 -8.22 -1.50 -4.21
CA SER A 262 -7.77 -1.82 -2.86
C SER A 262 -6.32 -2.32 -2.89
N GLU A 263 -5.92 -3.08 -1.90
CA GLU A 263 -4.61 -3.73 -1.85
C GLU A 263 -4.33 -4.61 -3.07
N GLY A 264 -3.09 -4.60 -3.53
CA GLY A 264 -2.63 -5.44 -4.62
C GLY A 264 -2.95 -4.94 -6.04
N VAL A 265 -3.71 -3.86 -6.24
CA VAL A 265 -3.92 -3.27 -7.59
C VAL A 265 -2.74 -2.38 -7.94
N ASP A 266 -2.03 -2.67 -9.03
CA ASP A 266 -1.00 -1.79 -9.57
C ASP A 266 -1.63 -0.83 -10.60
N VAL A 267 -1.43 0.49 -10.42
CA VAL A 267 -1.94 1.51 -11.34
C VAL A 267 -0.75 2.33 -11.82
N LYS A 268 -0.42 2.17 -13.10
CA LYS A 268 0.66 2.94 -13.72
C LYS A 268 0.13 4.26 -14.29
N GLY A 269 1.02 5.23 -14.43
CA GLY A 269 0.70 6.52 -15.03
C GLY A 269 -0.21 7.41 -14.19
N CYS A 270 -0.46 7.07 -12.90
CA CYS A 270 -1.23 7.92 -12.01
C CYS A 270 -0.35 9.08 -11.51
N GLU A 271 -0.81 10.30 -11.75
CA GLU A 271 -0.11 11.55 -11.41
C GLU A 271 -0.77 12.27 -10.24
N CYS A 272 -2.04 11.95 -9.97
CA CYS A 272 -2.83 12.63 -8.94
C CYS A 272 -3.72 11.64 -8.17
N VAL A 273 -3.78 11.82 -6.85
CA VAL A 273 -4.72 11.12 -5.96
C VAL A 273 -5.60 12.14 -5.26
N ILE A 274 -6.91 11.95 -5.33
CA ILE A 274 -7.87 12.79 -4.61
C ILE A 274 -8.58 11.96 -3.55
N LEU A 275 -8.38 12.34 -2.29
CA LEU A 275 -8.99 11.71 -1.12
C LEU A 275 -10.35 12.36 -0.84
N GLY A 276 -11.38 12.02 -1.64
CA GLY A 276 -12.74 12.55 -1.53
C GLY A 276 -13.55 11.97 -0.36
N ARG A 277 -12.96 11.05 0.43
CA ARG A 277 -13.59 10.46 1.62
C ARG A 277 -12.67 10.53 2.83
N GLN A 278 -13.25 10.33 4.01
CA GLN A 278 -12.49 10.10 5.23
C GLN A 278 -11.98 8.66 5.29
N TYR A 279 -10.82 8.46 5.87
CA TYR A 279 -10.18 7.17 6.05
C TYR A 279 -10.13 6.77 7.53
N GLY A 280 -10.32 5.49 7.80
CA GLY A 280 -10.32 4.94 9.15
C GLY A 280 -8.91 4.61 9.68
N SER A 281 -7.90 4.57 8.81
CA SER A 281 -6.52 4.27 9.22
C SER A 281 -5.49 4.90 8.28
N TYR A 282 -4.31 5.19 8.81
CA TYR A 282 -3.15 5.65 8.04
C TYR A 282 -2.69 4.63 7.01
N ALA A 283 -2.87 3.34 7.30
CA ALA A 283 -2.57 2.27 6.35
C ALA A 283 -3.36 2.43 5.04
N GLN A 284 -4.66 2.71 5.14
CA GLN A 284 -5.52 2.95 3.97
C GLN A 284 -5.05 4.17 3.16
N ILE A 285 -4.73 5.28 3.82
CA ILE A 285 -4.21 6.49 3.15
C ILE A 285 -2.89 6.17 2.45
N ASN A 286 -1.97 5.48 3.13
CA ASN A 286 -0.67 5.10 2.59
C ASN A 286 -0.80 4.20 1.35
N GLN A 287 -1.70 3.23 1.39
CA GLN A 287 -1.97 2.35 0.25
C GLN A 287 -2.51 3.13 -0.96
N VAL A 288 -3.44 4.05 -0.72
CA VAL A 288 -4.05 4.87 -1.77
C VAL A 288 -3.00 5.80 -2.42
N ILE A 289 -2.24 6.54 -1.63
CA ILE A 289 -1.19 7.44 -2.12
C ILE A 289 -0.08 6.64 -2.80
N GLY A 290 0.28 5.49 -2.27
CA GLY A 290 1.29 4.62 -2.84
C GLY A 290 0.96 4.07 -4.24
N ARG A 291 -0.29 4.20 -4.71
CA ARG A 291 -0.68 3.86 -6.09
C ARG A 291 -0.17 4.88 -7.10
N ALA A 292 -0.14 6.16 -6.73
CA ALA A 292 0.33 7.25 -7.58
C ALA A 292 1.81 7.60 -7.35
N ALA A 293 2.34 7.38 -6.15
CA ALA A 293 3.71 7.75 -5.80
C ALA A 293 4.74 6.78 -6.38
N ARG A 294 4.83 6.72 -7.71
CA ARG A 294 5.82 5.93 -8.47
C ARG A 294 7.02 6.79 -8.84
N PRO A 295 8.24 6.24 -8.99
CA PRO A 295 9.44 7.04 -9.27
C PRO A 295 9.40 7.77 -10.62
N ASP A 296 8.47 7.42 -11.50
CA ASP A 296 8.45 7.92 -12.89
C ASP A 296 7.76 9.28 -13.05
N SER A 297 7.02 9.76 -12.04
CA SER A 297 6.30 11.05 -12.08
C SER A 297 6.04 11.59 -10.67
N ASP A 298 6.01 12.90 -10.54
CA ASP A 298 5.58 13.58 -9.33
C ASP A 298 4.12 13.22 -9.01
N CYS A 299 3.78 13.18 -7.73
CA CYS A 299 2.46 12.80 -7.27
C CYS A 299 1.75 13.98 -6.58
N ASN A 300 0.64 14.43 -7.15
CA ASN A 300 -0.24 15.39 -6.52
C ASN A 300 -1.26 14.65 -5.63
N VAL A 301 -1.32 15.01 -4.36
CA VAL A 301 -2.30 14.49 -3.41
C VAL A 301 -3.24 15.62 -3.00
N TRP A 302 -4.53 15.38 -3.16
CA TRP A 302 -5.58 16.29 -2.72
C TRP A 302 -6.39 15.64 -1.61
N GLN A 303 -6.64 16.37 -0.53
CA GLN A 303 -7.52 15.91 0.54
C GLN A 303 -8.55 16.96 0.91
N LEU A 304 -9.72 16.50 1.36
CA LEU A 304 -10.74 17.34 1.96
C LEU A 304 -10.59 17.30 3.49
N ALA A 305 -10.27 18.42 4.10
CA ALA A 305 -10.15 18.54 5.54
C ALA A 305 -11.32 19.33 6.13
N ASN A 306 -11.89 18.82 7.22
CA ASN A 306 -12.84 19.57 8.02
C ASN A 306 -12.22 19.82 9.41
N PRO A 307 -11.81 21.04 9.74
CA PRO A 307 -11.12 21.35 10.99
C PRO A 307 -11.97 21.12 12.24
N LEU A 308 -13.30 21.01 12.08
CA LEU A 308 -14.22 20.70 13.17
C LEU A 308 -14.37 19.21 13.45
N LYS A 309 -13.75 18.36 12.63
CA LYS A 309 -13.79 16.89 12.77
C LYS A 309 -12.38 16.34 12.90
N LYS A 310 -12.20 15.43 13.86
CA LYS A 310 -10.94 14.69 13.97
C LYS A 310 -10.82 13.73 12.79
N ASN A 311 -10.03 14.09 11.79
CA ASN A 311 -9.73 13.27 10.62
C ASN A 311 -8.27 12.85 10.67
N LEU A 312 -7.96 11.72 10.04
CA LEU A 312 -6.59 11.36 9.70
C LEU A 312 -6.11 12.26 8.57
N ASP A 313 -4.90 12.79 8.70
CA ASP A 313 -4.32 13.71 7.73
C ASP A 313 -3.39 12.94 6.78
N ALA A 314 -3.46 13.25 5.47
CA ALA A 314 -2.54 12.70 4.51
C ALA A 314 -1.09 13.15 4.79
N MET A 315 -0.88 14.28 5.46
CA MET A 315 0.43 14.77 5.89
C MET A 315 1.17 13.73 6.74
N ASP A 316 0.46 13.05 7.65
CA ASP A 316 1.06 12.02 8.52
C ASP A 316 1.58 10.81 7.74
N VAL A 317 1.09 10.62 6.50
CA VAL A 317 1.51 9.54 5.60
C VAL A 317 2.55 10.00 4.60
N VAL A 318 2.35 11.18 4.03
CA VAL A 318 3.25 11.79 3.05
C VAL A 318 4.58 12.17 3.70
N GLY A 319 4.54 12.58 4.97
CA GLY A 319 5.69 13.04 5.73
C GLY A 319 6.07 14.45 5.33
N GLN A 320 7.18 14.63 4.63
CA GLN A 320 7.62 15.94 4.12
C GLN A 320 7.29 16.05 2.62
N PRO A 321 6.17 16.67 2.24
CA PRO A 321 5.88 16.96 0.84
C PRO A 321 6.83 18.05 0.32
N GLU A 322 7.07 18.08 -0.99
CA GLU A 322 7.81 19.18 -1.64
C GLU A 322 7.12 20.53 -1.46
N LYS A 323 5.79 20.50 -1.42
CA LYS A 323 4.94 21.65 -1.16
C LYS A 323 3.65 21.21 -0.48
N HIS A 324 3.17 22.01 0.47
CA HIS A 324 1.87 21.85 1.09
C HIS A 324 1.06 23.13 0.94
N SER A 325 -0.02 23.06 0.17
CA SER A 325 -0.93 24.18 -0.06
C SER A 325 -2.22 24.00 0.75
N LEU A 326 -2.60 25.01 1.49
CA LEU A 326 -3.91 25.09 2.17
C LEU A 326 -4.86 25.95 1.33
N LEU A 327 -5.98 25.38 0.95
CA LEU A 327 -6.95 25.98 0.05
C LEU A 327 -8.31 26.09 0.75
N TRP A 328 -8.93 27.25 0.71
CA TRP A 328 -10.28 27.46 1.21
C TRP A 328 -11.02 28.50 0.36
N LYS A 329 -12.33 28.63 0.59
CA LYS A 329 -13.13 29.69 -0.05
C LYS A 329 -13.43 30.80 0.93
N GLU A 330 -13.17 32.01 0.49
CA GLU A 330 -13.55 33.27 1.17
C GLU A 330 -14.34 34.13 0.20
N GLU A 331 -15.56 34.51 0.57
CA GLU A 331 -16.49 35.27 -0.28
C GLU A 331 -16.65 34.71 -1.72
N GLY A 332 -16.61 33.38 -1.86
CA GLY A 332 -16.74 32.66 -3.13
C GLY A 332 -15.45 32.52 -3.94
N ASN A 333 -14.36 33.14 -3.54
CA ASN A 333 -13.06 33.06 -4.20
C ASN A 333 -12.15 32.04 -3.51
N TRP A 334 -11.31 31.36 -4.30
CA TRP A 334 -10.26 30.47 -3.75
C TRP A 334 -9.13 31.29 -3.15
N VAL A 335 -8.78 30.96 -1.92
CA VAL A 335 -7.59 31.48 -1.22
C VAL A 335 -6.61 30.32 -1.07
N ASN A 336 -5.35 30.60 -1.36
CA ASN A 336 -4.26 29.64 -1.24
C ASN A 336 -3.21 30.19 -0.27
N GLN A 337 -2.82 29.34 0.69
CA GLN A 337 -1.68 29.60 1.55
C GLN A 337 -0.68 28.43 1.34
N ASP A 338 0.51 28.76 0.89
CA ASP A 338 1.63 27.85 0.68
C ASP A 338 2.53 27.77 1.90
#